data_35e0efc82e94d153b2d7985bce12fc44
#
_entry.id   35e0efc82e94d153b2d7985bce12fc44
#
_cell.length_a   1.000
_cell.length_b   1.000
_cell.length_c   1.000
_cell.angle_alpha   90.00
_cell.angle_beta   90.00
_cell.angle_gamma   90.00
#
_symmetry.space_group_name_H-M   'P 1'
#
loop_
_entity.id
_entity.type
_entity.pdbx_description
1 polymer ?
#
loop_
_entity_poly.entity_id
_entity_poly.type
_entity_poly.pdbx_seq_one_letter_code
_entity_poly.pdbx_strand_id
1 'polypeptide(L)'
;MSASGRTFIRRGRRDESCSCPDTAGMGLNESLMRQPSERTDNISAAVRADIERSRFVRTFGVPGLWEKSMKAKYTLIHTDGKAKRGRFETVHGIVETPVFMNVGTAAAIKGAVSTDDLRQIGTQVELSNTYHLHVRPGDGIVAKMGGLHRFMNWDRPILTDSGGFQVFSLASLRSIKEEGVSFRSHIDGRKIFMGPEESMQIQSNLASTIAMAFDECPSSRADYEYVRKSVDRTTRWLVRCKAEMDRLCAKEGTINPNQCLFAINQGAVYDDIRMEHAQQIAAMNLDGYAIGGLAVGETHEEMYHILDVTVPLLPQDRPTYLMGVGTPANILEAVERGVDFFDCVYPSRNGRHGHVYTAEGKRNLFNARYETDDRPIEEGCGCPACRSYSRAYIRHLLKAKEMLGMRLCVLHNLWFYNHLMEKIRAAIEEDRYASFKKETLSRMEENDGAKNA
;
A
#
# COMPACT_ATOMS: atom_id res chain seq x y z
N MET A 1 17.33 -60.30 1.05
CA MET A 1 17.61 -60.48 2.49
C MET A 1 16.94 -59.37 3.21
N SER A 2 15.77 -59.62 3.69
CA SER A 2 15.20 -59.75 5.05
C SER A 2 15.24 -58.38 5.74
N ALA A 3 14.13 -57.78 5.99
CA ALA A 3 12.88 -58.06 6.69
C ALA A 3 12.81 -57.26 8.00
N SER A 4 11.65 -56.67 8.18
CA SER A 4 10.85 -56.46 9.39
C SER A 4 11.20 -55.22 10.24
N GLY A 5 10.26 -54.50 10.80
CA GLY A 5 8.89 -54.79 11.15
C GLY A 5 8.12 -53.55 11.67
N ARG A 6 6.87 -53.70 11.59
CA ARG A 6 5.75 -52.85 12.03
C ARG A 6 5.77 -52.49 13.51
N THR A 7 5.16 -51.37 13.88
CA THR A 7 4.03 -51.45 14.85
C THR A 7 3.15 -50.20 14.79
N PHE A 8 1.85 -50.42 14.60
CA PHE A 8 0.69 -49.51 14.80
C PHE A 8 0.34 -49.50 16.28
N ILE A 9 -0.01 -48.34 16.83
CA ILE A 9 -0.95 -48.27 17.95
C ILE A 9 -1.96 -47.13 17.70
N ARG A 10 -3.22 -47.52 17.67
CA ARG A 10 -4.46 -46.71 17.67
C ARG A 10 -5.02 -46.68 19.10
N ARG A 11 -5.88 -45.65 19.33
CA ARG A 11 -6.96 -45.43 20.33
C ARG A 11 -6.58 -44.55 21.51
N GLY A 12 -7.40 -43.55 21.80
CA GLY A 12 -8.66 -43.56 22.45
C GLY A 12 -9.33 -42.20 22.54
N ARG A 13 -10.60 -42.16 22.17
CA ARG A 13 -11.56 -41.10 22.51
C ARG A 13 -11.93 -41.21 24.00
N ARG A 14 -12.17 -40.06 24.65
CA ARG A 14 -13.23 -39.96 25.69
C ARG A 14 -13.85 -38.56 25.64
N ASP A 15 -15.16 -38.58 25.40
CA ASP A 15 -16.11 -37.54 25.75
C ASP A 15 -16.31 -37.54 27.26
N GLU A 16 -16.40 -36.39 27.88
CA GLU A 16 -17.20 -36.21 29.10
C GLU A 16 -17.75 -34.79 29.16
N SER A 17 -19.11 -34.76 29.16
CA SER A 17 -20.00 -33.66 29.47
C SER A 17 -20.08 -33.43 30.99
N CYS A 18 -20.18 -32.17 31.43
CA CYS A 18 -20.92 -31.84 32.67
C CYS A 18 -21.23 -30.33 32.69
N SER A 19 -22.45 -30.03 32.48
CA SER A 19 -23.58 -29.46 33.26
C SER A 19 -23.23 -28.29 34.20
N CYS A 20 -23.97 -27.19 33.95
CA CYS A 20 -24.19 -26.06 34.87
C CYS A 20 -24.91 -26.51 36.18
N PRO A 21 -24.86 -25.67 37.21
CA PRO A 21 -26.13 -25.30 37.81
C PRO A 21 -26.33 -23.78 37.99
N ASP A 22 -27.61 -23.40 37.85
CA ASP A 22 -28.22 -22.15 38.29
C ASP A 22 -28.14 -21.94 39.81
N THR A 23 -28.11 -20.71 40.31
CA THR A 23 -29.16 -20.04 41.08
C THR A 23 -28.70 -18.72 41.70
N ALA A 24 -29.47 -17.70 41.39
CA ALA A 24 -30.15 -16.76 42.25
C ALA A 24 -29.39 -15.76 43.17
N GLY A 25 -29.64 -14.50 42.91
CA GLY A 25 -30.25 -13.68 43.90
C GLY A 25 -29.55 -12.40 44.35
N MET A 26 -30.23 -11.29 44.10
CA MET A 26 -30.28 -10.06 44.93
C MET A 26 -29.15 -9.05 44.91
N GLY A 27 -29.54 -7.81 44.55
CA GLY A 27 -29.01 -6.62 45.11
C GLY A 27 -28.91 -5.43 44.15
N LEU A 28 -30.05 -4.73 43.94
CA LEU A 28 -30.07 -3.36 43.40
C LEU A 28 -29.26 -2.43 44.28
N ASN A 29 -28.34 -1.72 43.73
CA ASN A 29 -27.91 -0.44 44.29
C ASN A 29 -27.69 0.56 43.13
N GLU A 30 -28.68 1.43 42.98
CA GLU A 30 -28.61 2.65 42.21
C GLU A 30 -27.61 3.60 42.90
N SER A 31 -26.64 4.04 42.17
CA SER A 31 -26.10 5.39 42.16
C SER A 31 -24.65 5.33 41.68
N LEU A 32 -24.46 5.83 40.52
CA LEU A 32 -23.32 6.64 40.04
C LEU A 32 -23.35 6.70 38.50
N MET A 33 -24.31 7.48 37.99
CA MET A 33 -24.14 8.12 36.70
C MET A 33 -22.94 9.09 36.83
N ARG A 34 -21.80 8.63 36.32
CA ARG A 34 -20.72 9.55 36.00
C ARG A 34 -20.82 9.86 34.49
N GLN A 35 -20.96 11.12 34.20
CA GLN A 35 -20.99 11.73 32.88
C GLN A 35 -19.78 11.29 32.01
N PRO A 36 -19.93 11.29 30.64
CA PRO A 36 -18.82 11.04 29.71
C PRO A 36 -17.72 12.07 29.95
N SER A 37 -16.50 11.62 30.05
CA SER A 37 -15.35 12.43 30.43
C SER A 37 -15.09 13.58 29.45
N GLU A 38 -14.89 14.77 29.98
CA GLU A 38 -14.48 16.01 29.28
C GLU A 38 -13.22 15.88 28.38
N ARG A 39 -12.53 14.76 28.42
CA ARG A 39 -11.32 14.49 27.60
C ARG A 39 -11.61 14.17 26.13
N THR A 40 -12.77 13.58 25.80
CA THR A 40 -13.13 13.30 24.40
C THR A 40 -13.58 14.56 23.67
N ASP A 41 -14.22 15.48 24.38
CA ASP A 41 -14.66 16.75 23.79
C ASP A 41 -13.48 17.72 23.53
N ASN A 42 -12.41 17.68 24.34
CA ASN A 42 -11.23 18.51 24.13
C ASN A 42 -10.39 18.09 22.90
N ILE A 43 -10.32 16.79 22.59
CA ILE A 43 -9.61 16.30 21.40
C ILE A 43 -10.41 16.65 20.12
N SER A 44 -11.74 16.51 20.16
CA SER A 44 -12.62 16.93 19.09
C SER A 44 -12.57 18.45 18.87
N ALA A 45 -12.47 19.23 19.95
CA ALA A 45 -12.33 20.69 19.88
C ALA A 45 -10.99 21.13 19.29
N ALA A 46 -9.89 20.44 19.59
CA ALA A 46 -8.56 20.72 19.02
C ALA A 46 -8.54 20.45 17.50
N VAL A 47 -9.12 19.34 17.06
CA VAL A 47 -9.25 19.01 15.63
C VAL A 47 -10.15 20.02 14.91
N ARG A 48 -11.28 20.44 15.53
CA ARG A 48 -12.14 21.49 14.98
C ARG A 48 -11.43 22.84 14.93
N ALA A 49 -10.65 23.19 15.93
CA ALA A 49 -9.87 24.44 15.96
C ALA A 49 -8.80 24.50 14.86
N ASP A 50 -8.14 23.36 14.55
CA ASP A 50 -7.18 23.30 13.44
C ASP A 50 -7.87 23.35 12.07
N ILE A 51 -9.05 22.74 11.92
CA ILE A 51 -9.87 22.85 10.72
C ILE A 51 -10.39 24.29 10.55
N GLU A 52 -10.83 24.93 11.62
CA GLU A 52 -11.28 26.34 11.61
C GLU A 52 -10.13 27.32 11.35
N ARG A 53 -8.94 27.09 11.94
CA ARG A 53 -7.73 27.87 11.63
C ARG A 53 -7.33 27.76 10.16
N SER A 54 -7.42 26.58 9.56
CA SER A 54 -7.13 26.41 8.14
C SER A 54 -8.15 27.09 7.23
N ARG A 55 -9.43 27.19 7.64
CA ARG A 55 -10.47 27.99 6.96
C ARG A 55 -10.23 29.49 7.14
N PHE A 56 -9.85 29.91 8.35
CA PHE A 56 -9.58 31.34 8.65
C PHE A 56 -8.39 31.88 7.84
N VAL A 57 -7.32 31.09 7.67
CA VAL A 57 -6.15 31.48 6.87
C VAL A 57 -6.48 31.60 5.37
N ARG A 58 -7.45 30.82 4.84
CA ARG A 58 -7.91 30.98 3.45
C ARG A 58 -8.80 32.22 3.24
N THR A 59 -9.47 32.71 4.28
CA THR A 59 -10.42 33.82 4.16
C THR A 59 -9.77 35.18 4.46
N PHE A 60 -8.72 35.21 5.27
CA PHE A 60 -7.98 36.44 5.63
C PHE A 60 -6.48 36.20 5.41
N GLY A 61 -6.04 36.47 4.20
CA GLY A 61 -4.64 36.34 3.84
C GLY A 61 -3.74 37.16 4.76
N VAL A 62 -3.01 36.49 5.67
CA VAL A 62 -1.88 37.03 6.39
C VAL A 62 -0.63 36.57 5.65
N PRO A 63 0.03 37.45 4.88
CA PRO A 63 1.29 37.09 4.22
C PRO A 63 2.37 36.93 5.29
N GLY A 64 3.04 35.79 5.33
CA GLY A 64 4.36 35.70 5.93
C GLY A 64 4.64 34.68 7.01
N LEU A 65 3.76 33.72 7.34
CA LEU A 65 4.05 32.77 8.43
C LEU A 65 4.01 31.27 8.08
N TRP A 66 3.70 30.87 6.82
CA TRP A 66 3.53 29.47 6.44
C TRP A 66 4.14 29.06 5.10
N GLU A 67 5.05 29.84 4.52
CA GLU A 67 5.95 29.32 3.50
C GLU A 67 7.11 28.54 4.12
N LYS A 68 6.81 27.45 4.84
CA LYS A 68 7.77 26.35 4.92
C LYS A 68 7.91 25.81 3.51
N SER A 69 9.10 25.87 2.94
CA SER A 69 9.49 25.22 1.70
C SER A 69 8.76 23.88 1.58
N MET A 70 7.90 23.71 0.56
CA MET A 70 7.22 22.45 0.34
C MET A 70 8.30 21.38 0.15
N LYS A 71 8.24 20.30 0.93
CA LYS A 71 9.20 19.17 0.88
C LYS A 71 9.19 18.48 -0.49
N ALA A 72 8.10 18.64 -1.22
CA ALA A 72 7.90 18.18 -2.58
C ALA A 72 6.94 19.10 -3.33
N LYS A 73 6.96 19.03 -4.66
CA LYS A 73 6.07 19.79 -5.53
C LYS A 73 5.37 18.85 -6.50
N TYR A 74 4.03 18.89 -6.49
CA TYR A 74 3.23 18.24 -7.53
C TYR A 74 2.79 19.26 -8.57
N THR A 75 3.01 18.96 -9.84
CA THR A 75 2.59 19.79 -10.97
C THR A 75 1.70 18.95 -11.87
N LEU A 76 0.42 19.34 -12.01
CA LEU A 76 -0.48 18.77 -12.99
C LEU A 76 -0.06 19.28 -14.38
N ILE A 77 0.25 18.38 -15.30
CA ILE A 77 0.75 18.70 -16.64
C ILE A 77 -0.39 18.66 -17.64
N HIS A 78 -1.22 17.60 -17.62
CA HIS A 78 -2.32 17.38 -18.55
C HIS A 78 -3.44 16.58 -17.91
N THR A 79 -4.65 16.68 -18.45
CA THR A 79 -5.81 15.87 -18.05
C THR A 79 -6.60 15.43 -19.26
N ASP A 80 -7.03 14.16 -19.26
CA ASP A 80 -8.02 13.63 -20.19
C ASP A 80 -9.22 13.12 -19.38
N GLY A 81 -10.31 13.87 -19.39
CA GLY A 81 -11.42 13.71 -18.43
C GLY A 81 -10.94 13.92 -16.99
N LYS A 82 -11.10 12.89 -16.12
CA LYS A 82 -10.57 12.91 -14.75
C LYS A 82 -9.17 12.30 -14.65
N ALA A 83 -8.68 11.61 -15.69
CA ALA A 83 -7.34 11.05 -15.69
C ALA A 83 -6.30 12.16 -15.68
N LYS A 84 -5.30 12.05 -14.80
CA LYS A 84 -4.28 13.08 -14.58
C LYS A 84 -2.92 12.61 -15.05
N ARG A 85 -2.20 13.50 -15.74
CA ARG A 85 -0.78 13.40 -16.03
C ARG A 85 -0.04 14.44 -15.21
N GLY A 86 0.73 14.02 -14.24
CA GLY A 86 1.42 14.93 -13.32
C GLY A 86 2.89 14.62 -13.17
N ARG A 87 3.57 15.50 -12.41
CA ARG A 87 4.97 15.38 -12.03
C ARG A 87 5.09 15.69 -10.55
N PHE A 88 5.69 14.75 -9.80
CA PHE A 88 5.97 14.91 -8.39
C PHE A 88 7.47 15.01 -8.16
N GLU A 89 7.93 16.22 -7.88
CA GLU A 89 9.35 16.53 -7.64
C GLU A 89 9.68 16.33 -6.16
N THR A 90 10.71 15.55 -5.87
CA THR A 90 11.14 15.20 -4.51
C THR A 90 12.64 15.37 -4.35
N VAL A 91 13.15 15.29 -3.12
CA VAL A 91 14.59 15.35 -2.83
C VAL A 91 15.40 14.20 -3.42
N HIS A 92 14.75 13.09 -3.80
CA HIS A 92 15.38 11.92 -4.40
C HIS A 92 15.04 11.75 -5.89
N GLY A 93 14.54 12.80 -6.53
CA GLY A 93 14.24 12.80 -7.94
C GLY A 93 12.76 13.02 -8.27
N ILE A 94 12.45 12.94 -9.54
CA ILE A 94 11.15 13.22 -10.12
C ILE A 94 10.38 11.91 -10.31
N VAL A 95 9.08 11.94 -9.99
CA VAL A 95 8.12 10.87 -10.29
C VAL A 95 7.13 11.38 -11.32
N GLU A 96 7.12 10.75 -12.48
CA GLU A 96 6.12 11.01 -13.53
C GLU A 96 4.86 10.16 -13.26
N THR A 97 3.72 10.81 -13.04
CA THR A 97 2.45 10.14 -12.71
C THR A 97 1.50 10.06 -13.90
N PRO A 98 0.63 9.03 -13.97
CA PRO A 98 0.47 7.91 -13.04
C PRO A 98 1.69 7.00 -12.95
N VAL A 99 1.91 6.39 -11.78
CA VAL A 99 3.08 5.55 -11.50
C VAL A 99 2.71 4.28 -10.73
N PHE A 100 3.38 3.17 -11.03
CA PHE A 100 3.33 1.94 -10.25
C PHE A 100 4.61 1.80 -9.41
N MET A 101 4.46 1.68 -8.09
CA MET A 101 5.56 1.48 -7.15
C MET A 101 5.86 -0.01 -7.01
N ASN A 102 7.10 -0.39 -7.29
CA ASN A 102 7.51 -1.78 -7.18
C ASN A 102 7.77 -2.16 -5.71
N VAL A 103 7.05 -3.18 -5.19
CA VAL A 103 7.04 -3.51 -3.77
C VAL A 103 8.23 -4.37 -3.39
N GLY A 104 9.14 -3.78 -2.63
CA GLY A 104 10.32 -4.41 -2.03
C GLY A 104 10.18 -4.55 -0.51
N THR A 105 9.34 -5.44 -0.07
CA THR A 105 8.88 -5.66 1.32
C THR A 105 9.95 -5.41 2.42
N ALA A 106 11.18 -5.85 2.21
CA ALA A 106 12.29 -5.74 3.18
C ALA A 106 13.55 -5.18 2.50
N ALA A 107 13.43 -4.00 1.90
CA ALA A 107 14.48 -3.35 1.10
C ALA A 107 14.97 -4.23 -0.06
N ALA A 108 14.10 -5.10 -0.57
CA ALA A 108 14.39 -5.98 -1.70
C ALA A 108 13.10 -6.57 -2.27
N ILE A 109 13.01 -6.70 -3.59
CA ILE A 109 11.89 -7.36 -4.24
C ILE A 109 12.07 -8.88 -4.18
N LYS A 110 11.09 -9.57 -3.63
CA LYS A 110 11.08 -11.03 -3.61
C LYS A 110 11.09 -11.59 -5.04
N GLY A 111 12.11 -12.38 -5.37
CA GLY A 111 12.36 -12.90 -6.70
C GLY A 111 13.76 -12.57 -7.21
N ALA A 112 14.67 -12.22 -6.29
CA ALA A 112 16.09 -11.94 -6.56
C ALA A 112 16.30 -10.81 -7.60
N VAL A 113 15.50 -9.77 -7.52
CA VAL A 113 15.61 -8.56 -8.35
C VAL A 113 16.50 -7.55 -7.61
N SER A 114 17.59 -7.14 -8.22
CA SER A 114 18.50 -6.14 -7.69
C SER A 114 18.03 -4.71 -7.99
N THR A 115 18.66 -3.72 -7.35
CA THR A 115 18.43 -2.30 -7.66
C THR A 115 18.89 -1.95 -9.08
N ASP A 116 19.91 -2.61 -9.61
CA ASP A 116 20.31 -2.44 -11.01
C ASP A 116 19.26 -2.97 -11.98
N ASP A 117 18.64 -4.10 -11.67
CA ASP A 117 17.49 -4.60 -12.42
C ASP A 117 16.34 -3.60 -12.39
N LEU A 118 16.05 -3.00 -11.22
CA LEU A 118 15.00 -1.99 -11.08
C LEU A 118 15.28 -0.74 -11.92
N ARG A 119 16.53 -0.27 -11.96
CA ARG A 119 16.94 0.83 -12.86
C ARG A 119 16.73 0.47 -14.33
N GLN A 120 17.13 -0.75 -14.71
CA GLN A 120 17.02 -1.24 -16.09
C GLN A 120 15.58 -1.37 -16.58
N ILE A 121 14.64 -1.70 -15.69
CA ILE A 121 13.20 -1.82 -16.03
C ILE A 121 12.42 -0.51 -15.83
N GLY A 122 13.08 0.60 -15.59
CA GLY A 122 12.45 1.92 -15.51
C GLY A 122 11.67 2.18 -14.22
N THR A 123 11.94 1.46 -13.11
CA THR A 123 11.30 1.72 -11.82
C THR A 123 11.57 3.15 -11.37
N GLN A 124 10.51 3.92 -11.08
CA GLN A 124 10.63 5.28 -10.58
C GLN A 124 10.61 5.35 -9.05
N VAL A 125 9.74 4.53 -8.42
CA VAL A 125 9.55 4.50 -6.97
C VAL A 125 9.58 3.06 -6.49
N GLU A 126 10.37 2.80 -5.44
CA GLU A 126 10.34 1.54 -4.70
C GLU A 126 9.48 1.73 -3.44
N LEU A 127 8.71 0.70 -3.07
CA LEU A 127 7.96 0.68 -1.82
C LEU A 127 8.54 -0.34 -0.86
N SER A 128 8.98 0.12 0.31
CA SER A 128 9.48 -0.72 1.41
C SER A 128 8.51 -0.73 2.59
N ASN A 129 8.39 -1.88 3.28
CA ASN A 129 7.44 -2.02 4.39
C ASN A 129 8.08 -1.71 5.75
N THR A 130 7.54 -0.70 6.42
CA THR A 130 7.97 -0.20 7.73
C THR A 130 8.00 -1.30 8.80
N TYR A 131 6.92 -2.06 8.94
CA TYR A 131 6.85 -3.16 9.91
C TYR A 131 7.93 -4.22 9.69
N HIS A 132 8.12 -4.68 8.45
CA HIS A 132 9.10 -5.72 8.15
C HIS A 132 10.53 -5.26 8.43
N LEU A 133 10.86 -4.03 8.10
CA LEU A 133 12.18 -3.45 8.32
C LEU A 133 12.44 -3.12 9.79
N HIS A 134 11.42 -2.70 10.55
CA HIS A 134 11.51 -2.53 11.99
C HIS A 134 11.79 -3.84 12.72
N VAL A 135 11.11 -4.93 12.32
CA VAL A 135 11.32 -6.25 12.93
C VAL A 135 12.66 -6.85 12.52
N ARG A 136 13.08 -6.69 11.26
CA ARG A 136 14.34 -7.21 10.71
C ARG A 136 14.79 -6.41 9.49
N PRO A 137 15.99 -5.82 9.50
CA PRO A 137 17.07 -5.95 10.48
C PRO A 137 16.87 -5.07 11.74
N GLY A 138 15.91 -4.17 11.75
CA GLY A 138 15.69 -3.09 12.69
C GLY A 138 16.01 -1.74 12.07
N ASP A 139 15.09 -0.78 12.19
CA ASP A 139 15.21 0.56 11.63
C ASP A 139 16.45 1.32 12.15
N GLY A 140 16.85 1.08 13.42
CA GLY A 140 18.08 1.63 13.99
C GLY A 140 19.36 1.14 13.27
N ILE A 141 19.37 -0.08 12.71
CA ILE A 141 20.49 -0.57 11.89
C ILE A 141 20.49 0.15 10.55
N VAL A 142 19.32 0.28 9.92
CA VAL A 142 19.18 1.01 8.64
C VAL A 142 19.61 2.47 8.80
N ALA A 143 19.23 3.13 9.90
CA ALA A 143 19.66 4.49 10.21
C ALA A 143 21.18 4.61 10.33
N LYS A 144 21.86 3.69 11.05
CA LYS A 144 23.32 3.66 11.16
C LYS A 144 24.01 3.47 9.80
N MET A 145 23.34 2.83 8.84
CA MET A 145 23.83 2.67 7.48
C MET A 145 23.50 3.84 6.54
N GLY A 146 22.86 4.91 7.06
CA GLY A 146 22.54 6.12 6.32
C GLY A 146 21.19 6.10 5.61
N GLY A 147 20.23 5.33 6.11
CA GLY A 147 18.87 5.20 5.57
C GLY A 147 18.76 4.16 4.45
N LEU A 148 17.52 3.92 3.97
CA LEU A 148 17.24 2.90 2.95
C LEU A 148 17.98 3.13 1.65
N HIS A 149 18.04 4.36 1.17
CA HIS A 149 18.71 4.70 -0.09
C HIS A 149 20.16 4.20 -0.12
N ARG A 150 20.91 4.48 0.94
CA ARG A 150 22.29 4.00 1.05
C ARG A 150 22.36 2.50 1.36
N PHE A 151 21.47 2.01 2.22
CA PHE A 151 21.46 0.61 2.65
C PHE A 151 21.21 -0.37 1.50
N MET A 152 20.33 -0.03 0.55
CA MET A 152 20.01 -0.88 -0.60
C MET A 152 20.62 -0.41 -1.93
N ASN A 153 21.47 0.62 -1.90
CA ASN A 153 22.05 1.23 -3.11
C ASN A 153 20.99 1.67 -4.12
N TRP A 154 20.01 2.47 -3.67
CA TRP A 154 18.92 2.98 -4.50
C TRP A 154 18.91 4.51 -4.48
N ASP A 155 18.86 5.14 -5.65
CA ASP A 155 19.04 6.59 -5.85
C ASP A 155 17.75 7.33 -6.24
N ARG A 156 16.61 6.60 -6.34
CA ARG A 156 15.30 7.16 -6.69
C ARG A 156 14.37 7.17 -5.50
N PRO A 157 13.18 7.81 -5.60
CA PRO A 157 12.21 7.86 -4.52
C PRO A 157 11.88 6.48 -3.92
N ILE A 158 11.72 6.46 -2.58
CA ILE A 158 11.23 5.33 -1.80
C ILE A 158 10.00 5.79 -1.03
N LEU A 159 8.91 5.02 -1.09
CA LEU A 159 7.79 5.15 -0.17
C LEU A 159 7.89 4.08 0.91
N THR A 160 7.70 4.45 2.18
CA THR A 160 7.47 3.50 3.27
C THR A 160 6.03 3.53 3.68
N ASP A 161 5.39 2.33 3.79
CA ASP A 161 4.04 2.22 4.32
C ASP A 161 3.97 2.59 5.81
N SER A 162 2.75 2.73 6.36
CA SER A 162 2.56 3.07 7.77
C SER A 162 2.99 1.96 8.74
N GLY A 163 3.08 0.71 8.26
CA GLY A 163 3.17 -0.50 9.09
C GLY A 163 1.82 -0.96 9.64
N GLY A 164 0.77 -0.13 9.56
CA GLY A 164 -0.56 -0.42 10.11
C GLY A 164 -1.19 -1.66 9.51
N PHE A 165 -1.28 -1.77 8.19
CA PHE A 165 -1.90 -2.93 7.52
C PHE A 165 -1.28 -4.26 7.94
N GLN A 166 0.05 -4.36 8.07
CA GLN A 166 0.74 -5.59 8.49
C GLN A 166 0.41 -5.93 9.94
N VAL A 167 0.30 -4.94 10.80
CA VAL A 167 -0.16 -5.10 12.19
C VAL A 167 -1.60 -5.62 12.23
N PHE A 168 -2.47 -5.13 11.34
CA PHE A 168 -3.86 -5.58 11.27
C PHE A 168 -4.02 -6.95 10.61
N SER A 169 -3.23 -7.28 9.59
CA SER A 169 -3.36 -8.51 8.81
C SER A 169 -2.60 -9.71 9.37
N LEU A 170 -1.45 -9.49 10.03
CA LEU A 170 -0.55 -10.56 10.48
C LEU A 170 -0.68 -10.91 11.97
N ALA A 171 -1.28 -10.04 12.78
CA ALA A 171 -1.38 -10.23 14.22
C ALA A 171 -2.72 -10.83 14.64
N SER A 172 -2.74 -12.13 14.92
CA SER A 172 -3.91 -12.84 15.47
C SER A 172 -4.30 -12.37 16.89
N LEU A 173 -3.36 -11.79 17.65
CA LEU A 173 -3.55 -11.25 18.99
C LEU A 173 -3.06 -9.80 19.01
N ARG A 174 -3.97 -8.86 18.79
CA ARG A 174 -3.71 -7.43 18.86
C ARG A 174 -4.65 -6.73 19.81
N SER A 175 -4.16 -5.69 20.46
CA SER A 175 -4.96 -4.76 21.26
C SER A 175 -4.81 -3.37 20.66
N ILE A 176 -5.93 -2.81 20.20
CA ILE A 176 -6.01 -1.46 19.62
C ILE A 176 -6.50 -0.53 20.71
N LYS A 177 -5.77 0.55 20.97
CA LYS A 177 -6.11 1.60 21.92
C LYS A 177 -5.90 2.96 21.25
N GLU A 178 -6.25 4.03 21.95
CA GLU A 178 -6.04 5.39 21.46
C GLU A 178 -4.53 5.70 21.29
N GLU A 179 -3.70 5.15 22.16
CA GLU A 179 -2.25 5.35 22.09
C GLU A 179 -1.60 4.70 20.88
N GLY A 180 -2.13 3.54 20.43
CA GLY A 180 -1.58 2.74 19.36
C GLY A 180 -1.99 1.28 19.47
N VAL A 181 -1.23 0.39 18.82
CA VAL A 181 -1.51 -1.05 18.71
C VAL A 181 -0.40 -1.86 19.34
N SER A 182 -0.76 -2.74 20.28
CA SER A 182 0.14 -3.75 20.84
C SER A 182 -0.11 -5.11 20.18
N PHE A 183 0.94 -5.76 19.72
CA PHE A 183 0.86 -7.05 19.03
C PHE A 183 2.13 -7.89 19.24
N ARG A 184 2.14 -9.11 18.68
CA ARG A 184 3.32 -9.97 18.73
C ARG A 184 3.97 -10.09 17.33
N SER A 185 5.29 -9.99 17.30
CA SER A 185 6.09 -10.24 16.09
C SER A 185 5.84 -11.67 15.57
N HIS A 186 5.60 -11.78 14.26
CA HIS A 186 5.44 -13.07 13.57
C HIS A 186 6.77 -13.83 13.40
N ILE A 187 7.91 -13.21 13.71
CA ILE A 187 9.24 -13.81 13.56
C ILE A 187 9.67 -14.50 14.85
N ASP A 188 9.56 -13.81 15.98
CA ASP A 188 10.13 -14.23 17.28
C ASP A 188 9.12 -14.15 18.44
N GLY A 189 7.88 -13.75 18.17
CA GLY A 189 6.81 -13.68 19.18
C GLY A 189 6.95 -12.56 20.21
N ARG A 190 8.00 -11.70 20.13
CA ARG A 190 8.17 -10.58 21.07
C ARG A 190 7.00 -9.60 20.97
N LYS A 191 6.67 -8.96 22.10
CA LYS A 191 5.68 -7.88 22.11
C LYS A 191 6.26 -6.65 21.43
N ILE A 192 5.47 -6.05 20.58
CA ILE A 192 5.77 -4.78 19.89
C ILE A 192 4.59 -3.86 20.14
N PHE A 193 4.90 -2.60 20.41
CA PHE A 193 3.95 -1.50 20.39
C PHE A 193 4.27 -0.61 19.20
N MET A 194 3.25 -0.17 18.49
CA MET A 194 3.36 0.76 17.39
C MET A 194 2.17 1.71 17.42
N GLY A 195 2.45 2.98 17.52
CA GLY A 195 1.51 4.07 17.42
C GLY A 195 1.98 5.10 16.39
N PRO A 196 1.31 6.23 16.31
CA PRO A 196 1.67 7.31 15.40
C PRO A 196 3.13 7.74 15.52
N GLU A 197 3.58 8.02 16.73
CA GLU A 197 4.94 8.51 17.00
C GLU A 197 6.00 7.45 16.68
N GLU A 198 5.76 6.18 17.07
CA GLU A 198 6.68 5.08 16.77
C GLU A 198 6.78 4.84 15.25
N SER A 199 5.64 4.86 14.54
CA SER A 199 5.64 4.71 13.09
C SER A 199 6.43 5.82 12.41
N MET A 200 6.22 7.08 12.79
CA MET A 200 6.97 8.21 12.24
C MET A 200 8.46 8.12 12.57
N GLN A 201 8.82 7.75 13.79
CA GLN A 201 10.23 7.58 14.19
C GLN A 201 10.91 6.46 13.38
N ILE A 202 10.22 5.31 13.17
CA ILE A 202 10.74 4.21 12.37
C ILE A 202 10.96 4.68 10.93
N GLN A 203 9.96 5.34 10.31
CA GLN A 203 10.07 5.83 8.93
C GLN A 203 11.13 6.92 8.77
N SER A 204 11.33 7.77 9.79
CA SER A 204 12.43 8.74 9.84
C SER A 204 13.80 8.05 9.90
N ASN A 205 13.95 6.97 10.67
CA ASN A 205 15.16 6.15 10.71
C ASN A 205 15.43 5.43 9.37
N LEU A 206 14.37 4.99 8.69
CA LEU A 206 14.44 4.43 7.33
C LEU A 206 14.77 5.49 6.28
N ALA A 207 14.48 6.76 6.56
CA ALA A 207 14.77 7.91 5.72
C ALA A 207 14.18 7.82 4.30
N SER A 208 12.97 7.28 4.18
CA SER A 208 12.28 7.22 2.89
C SER A 208 11.98 8.63 2.34
N THR A 209 11.64 8.72 1.07
CA THR A 209 11.21 9.97 0.43
C THR A 209 9.81 10.35 0.89
N ILE A 210 8.92 9.34 0.94
CA ILE A 210 7.50 9.48 1.30
C ILE A 210 7.22 8.53 2.46
N ALA A 211 6.69 9.07 3.56
CA ALA A 211 6.17 8.33 4.69
C ALA A 211 4.65 8.33 4.68
N MET A 212 4.03 7.21 5.05
CA MET A 212 2.58 7.10 5.22
C MET A 212 2.20 7.34 6.68
N ALA A 213 1.14 8.09 6.92
CA ALA A 213 0.59 8.26 8.26
C ALA A 213 0.11 6.91 8.83
N PHE A 214 0.27 6.71 10.15
CA PHE A 214 -0.21 5.51 10.81
C PHE A 214 -1.74 5.53 10.89
N ASP A 215 -2.38 4.44 10.46
CA ASP A 215 -3.83 4.33 10.29
C ASP A 215 -4.36 3.01 10.84
N GLU A 216 -5.66 2.96 11.07
CA GLU A 216 -6.39 1.71 11.30
C GLU A 216 -7.16 1.33 10.03
N CYS A 217 -6.88 0.13 9.50
CA CYS A 217 -7.52 -0.40 8.31
C CYS A 217 -8.61 -1.42 8.72
N PRO A 218 -9.89 -1.01 8.86
CA PRO A 218 -10.99 -1.94 9.13
C PRO A 218 -11.26 -2.81 7.91
N SER A 219 -11.87 -3.99 8.14
CA SER A 219 -12.38 -4.83 7.05
C SER A 219 -13.45 -4.08 6.26
N SER A 220 -13.53 -4.31 4.93
CA SER A 220 -14.59 -3.77 4.08
C SER A 220 -16.00 -4.23 4.52
N ARG A 221 -16.08 -5.31 5.29
CA ARG A 221 -17.33 -5.87 5.83
C ARG A 221 -17.55 -5.61 7.33
N ALA A 222 -16.76 -4.70 7.92
CA ALA A 222 -16.97 -4.28 9.31
C ALA A 222 -18.24 -3.44 9.44
N ASP A 223 -18.87 -3.49 10.62
CA ASP A 223 -20.08 -2.71 10.87
C ASP A 223 -19.82 -1.21 10.90
N TYR A 224 -20.86 -0.44 10.59
CA TYR A 224 -20.79 1.03 10.44
C TYR A 224 -20.22 1.72 11.69
N GLU A 225 -20.71 1.36 12.88
CA GLU A 225 -20.29 2.00 14.13
C GLU A 225 -18.81 1.73 14.47
N TYR A 226 -18.33 0.52 14.13
CA TYR A 226 -16.91 0.21 14.29
C TYR A 226 -16.06 1.02 13.30
N VAL A 227 -16.48 1.07 12.03
CA VAL A 227 -15.77 1.83 11.00
C VAL A 227 -15.71 3.32 11.36
N ARG A 228 -16.82 3.91 11.83
CA ARG A 228 -16.88 5.31 12.30
C ARG A 228 -15.83 5.56 13.38
N LYS A 229 -15.82 4.75 14.44
CA LYS A 229 -14.84 4.87 15.54
C LYS A 229 -13.40 4.67 15.09
N SER A 230 -13.16 3.76 14.15
CA SER A 230 -11.84 3.50 13.55
C SER A 230 -11.34 4.71 12.77
N VAL A 231 -12.20 5.32 11.96
CA VAL A 231 -11.87 6.50 11.15
C VAL A 231 -11.61 7.72 12.04
N ASP A 232 -12.44 7.95 13.06
CA ASP A 232 -12.21 9.02 14.04
C ASP A 232 -10.85 8.85 14.75
N ARG A 233 -10.46 7.63 15.07
CA ARG A 233 -9.14 7.32 15.64
C ARG A 233 -8.03 7.60 14.61
N THR A 234 -8.19 7.16 13.37
CA THR A 234 -7.24 7.40 12.30
C THR A 234 -7.01 8.90 12.08
N THR A 235 -8.07 9.72 12.14
CA THR A 235 -7.95 11.18 12.08
C THR A 235 -7.10 11.74 13.22
N ARG A 236 -7.34 11.32 14.47
CA ARG A 236 -6.53 11.74 15.63
C ARG A 236 -5.08 11.26 15.53
N TRP A 237 -4.87 10.04 15.05
CA TRP A 237 -3.53 9.51 14.78
C TRP A 237 -2.80 10.29 13.68
N LEU A 238 -3.50 10.74 12.64
CA LEU A 238 -2.90 11.58 11.60
C LEU A 238 -2.37 12.91 12.16
N VAL A 239 -3.12 13.55 13.08
CA VAL A 239 -2.66 14.78 13.76
C VAL A 239 -1.36 14.52 14.54
N ARG A 240 -1.27 13.41 15.26
CA ARG A 240 -0.07 12.97 15.98
C ARG A 240 1.10 12.65 15.04
N CYS A 241 0.82 11.93 13.95
CA CYS A 241 1.82 11.65 12.91
C CYS A 241 2.41 12.94 12.34
N LYS A 242 1.55 13.92 12.01
CA LYS A 242 2.00 15.21 11.47
C LYS A 242 2.88 15.96 12.47
N ALA A 243 2.45 16.05 13.72
CA ALA A 243 3.23 16.73 14.77
C ALA A 243 4.60 16.06 15.00
N GLU A 244 4.64 14.72 15.05
CA GLU A 244 5.88 13.97 15.21
C GLU A 244 6.78 14.09 13.97
N MET A 245 6.22 14.03 12.76
CA MET A 245 6.98 14.25 11.53
C MET A 245 7.62 15.65 11.50
N ASP A 246 6.88 16.69 11.87
CA ASP A 246 7.40 18.06 11.94
C ASP A 246 8.55 18.17 12.97
N ARG A 247 8.41 17.53 14.13
CA ARG A 247 9.45 17.45 15.16
C ARG A 247 10.71 16.73 14.65
N LEU A 248 10.54 15.59 13.98
CA LEU A 248 11.65 14.78 13.45
C LEU A 248 12.36 15.50 12.31
N CYS A 249 11.63 16.14 11.40
CA CYS A 249 12.22 16.92 10.31
C CYS A 249 13.01 18.14 10.81
N ALA A 250 12.63 18.72 11.94
CA ALA A 250 13.36 19.85 12.55
C ALA A 250 14.56 19.42 13.41
N LYS A 251 14.68 18.13 13.71
CA LYS A 251 15.75 17.60 14.57
C LYS A 251 17.06 17.58 13.84
N GLU A 252 18.12 18.10 14.45
CA GLU A 252 19.48 18.03 13.94
C GLU A 252 19.94 16.57 13.77
N GLY A 253 20.61 16.27 12.67
CA GLY A 253 21.11 14.92 12.35
C GLY A 253 20.07 13.98 11.78
N THR A 254 18.83 14.43 11.51
CA THR A 254 17.84 13.64 10.76
C THR A 254 18.35 13.35 9.34
N ILE A 255 18.33 12.08 8.93
CA ILE A 255 18.92 11.63 7.66
C ILE A 255 18.20 12.29 6.48
N ASN A 256 16.85 12.29 6.50
CA ASN A 256 16.04 12.98 5.48
C ASN A 256 15.09 14.00 6.15
N PRO A 257 15.50 15.25 6.35
CA PRO A 257 14.65 16.29 6.93
C PRO A 257 13.52 16.76 5.98
N ASN A 258 13.56 16.37 4.71
CA ASN A 258 12.56 16.70 3.70
C ASN A 258 11.64 15.51 3.38
N GLN A 259 11.46 14.58 4.31
CA GLN A 259 10.55 13.45 4.16
C GLN A 259 9.10 13.95 4.03
N CYS A 260 8.41 13.52 2.96
CA CYS A 260 6.99 13.85 2.72
C CYS A 260 6.09 13.00 3.61
N LEU A 261 4.92 13.53 3.98
CA LEU A 261 3.89 12.80 4.72
C LEU A 261 2.61 12.71 3.89
N PHE A 262 2.16 11.48 3.61
CA PHE A 262 0.87 11.22 2.96
C PHE A 262 -0.16 10.78 3.99
N ALA A 263 -1.37 11.38 3.93
CA ALA A 263 -2.53 10.93 4.70
C ALA A 263 -3.15 9.69 4.07
N ILE A 264 -3.94 8.94 4.87
CA ILE A 264 -4.69 7.78 4.39
C ILE A 264 -6.18 8.00 4.69
N ASN A 265 -7.01 8.08 3.66
CA ASN A 265 -8.46 8.04 3.77
C ASN A 265 -8.91 6.61 4.07
N GLN A 266 -9.72 6.45 5.12
CA GLN A 266 -10.35 5.20 5.52
C GLN A 266 -11.87 5.37 5.58
N GLY A 267 -12.66 4.28 5.66
CA GLY A 267 -14.12 4.33 5.72
C GLY A 267 -14.82 3.08 5.18
N ALA A 268 -14.05 1.98 4.93
CA ALA A 268 -14.58 0.76 4.32
C ALA A 268 -15.35 1.08 3.03
N VAL A 269 -16.61 0.63 2.91
CA VAL A 269 -17.49 0.90 1.75
C VAL A 269 -18.64 1.86 2.09
N TYR A 270 -18.48 2.68 3.14
CA TYR A 270 -19.50 3.66 3.57
C TYR A 270 -19.21 5.05 3.02
N ASP A 271 -20.03 5.52 2.11
CA ASP A 271 -19.84 6.78 1.37
C ASP A 271 -19.71 8.00 2.29
N ASP A 272 -20.62 8.15 3.25
CA ASP A 272 -20.65 9.28 4.16
C ASP A 272 -19.39 9.36 5.02
N ILE A 273 -18.89 8.22 5.54
CA ILE A 273 -17.66 8.15 6.30
C ILE A 273 -16.46 8.49 5.41
N ARG A 274 -16.39 7.93 4.19
CA ARG A 274 -15.33 8.22 3.22
C ARG A 274 -15.26 9.69 2.85
N MET A 275 -16.42 10.28 2.55
CA MET A 275 -16.52 11.69 2.14
C MET A 275 -16.14 12.63 3.28
N GLU A 276 -16.66 12.41 4.49
CA GLU A 276 -16.32 13.21 5.66
C GLU A 276 -14.82 13.14 5.97
N HIS A 277 -14.26 11.93 6.01
CA HIS A 277 -12.83 11.73 6.27
C HIS A 277 -11.95 12.34 5.17
N ALA A 278 -12.34 12.24 3.89
CA ALA A 278 -11.61 12.89 2.80
C ALA A 278 -11.54 14.43 3.00
N GLN A 279 -12.63 15.06 3.39
CA GLN A 279 -12.65 16.50 3.70
C GLN A 279 -11.79 16.84 4.92
N GLN A 280 -11.83 16.00 5.97
CA GLN A 280 -11.03 16.21 7.19
C GLN A 280 -9.53 16.16 6.88
N ILE A 281 -9.05 15.12 6.16
CA ILE A 281 -7.63 14.99 5.84
C ILE A 281 -7.17 16.03 4.80
N ALA A 282 -8.01 16.39 3.84
CA ALA A 282 -7.72 17.45 2.87
C ALA A 282 -7.45 18.81 3.54
N ALA A 283 -8.17 19.11 4.64
CA ALA A 283 -7.99 20.35 5.39
C ALA A 283 -6.62 20.42 6.11
N MET A 284 -5.91 19.32 6.29
CA MET A 284 -4.60 19.27 6.98
C MET A 284 -3.43 19.70 6.09
N ASN A 285 -3.64 19.89 4.80
CA ASN A 285 -2.63 20.34 3.81
C ASN A 285 -1.33 19.55 3.88
N LEU A 286 -1.39 18.27 3.54
CA LEU A 286 -0.26 17.35 3.50
C LEU A 286 0.35 17.23 2.09
N ASP A 287 1.47 16.52 1.97
CA ASP A 287 2.21 16.39 0.71
C ASP A 287 1.51 15.47 -0.31
N GLY A 288 0.60 14.59 0.14
CA GLY A 288 -0.22 13.72 -0.70
C GLY A 288 -1.29 12.98 0.10
N TYR A 289 -2.18 12.28 -0.61
CA TYR A 289 -3.36 11.64 -0.04
C TYR A 289 -3.54 10.24 -0.61
N ALA A 290 -3.66 9.25 0.28
CA ALA A 290 -3.92 7.88 -0.11
C ALA A 290 -5.36 7.47 0.21
N ILE A 291 -5.86 6.48 -0.52
CA ILE A 291 -7.12 5.78 -0.28
C ILE A 291 -6.74 4.37 0.15
N GLY A 292 -6.94 4.08 1.43
CA GLY A 292 -6.68 2.79 2.04
C GLY A 292 -7.95 1.98 2.29
N GLY A 293 -7.81 0.74 2.76
CA GLY A 293 -8.92 -0.14 3.13
C GLY A 293 -9.79 -0.57 1.96
N LEU A 294 -9.24 -0.58 0.73
CA LEU A 294 -9.80 -1.19 -0.47
C LEU A 294 -8.93 -2.37 -0.92
N ALA A 295 -9.44 -3.23 -1.81
CA ALA A 295 -8.85 -4.53 -2.18
C ALA A 295 -8.67 -5.48 -0.98
N VAL A 296 -9.57 -5.41 0.01
CA VAL A 296 -9.58 -6.20 1.25
C VAL A 296 -10.89 -6.99 1.47
N GLY A 297 -11.67 -7.22 0.39
CA GLY A 297 -12.87 -8.07 0.40
C GLY A 297 -14.13 -7.44 -0.19
N GLU A 298 -14.09 -6.22 -0.67
CA GLU A 298 -15.15 -5.60 -1.48
C GLU A 298 -15.09 -6.07 -2.94
N THR A 299 -16.16 -5.81 -3.69
CA THR A 299 -16.20 -6.05 -5.15
C THR A 299 -15.45 -4.93 -5.89
N HIS A 300 -15.14 -5.16 -7.18
CA HIS A 300 -14.53 -4.11 -8.01
C HIS A 300 -15.47 -2.91 -8.19
N GLU A 301 -16.78 -3.16 -8.30
CA GLU A 301 -17.80 -2.12 -8.43
C GLU A 301 -17.87 -1.26 -7.16
N GLU A 302 -17.87 -1.89 -5.98
CA GLU A 302 -17.80 -1.17 -4.69
C GLU A 302 -16.53 -0.32 -4.61
N MET A 303 -15.36 -0.87 -4.99
CA MET A 303 -14.10 -0.13 -5.02
C MET A 303 -14.18 1.08 -5.95
N TYR A 304 -14.67 0.91 -7.18
CA TYR A 304 -14.78 2.01 -8.15
C TYR A 304 -15.77 3.08 -7.68
N HIS A 305 -16.90 2.67 -7.09
CA HIS A 305 -17.84 3.60 -6.48
C HIS A 305 -17.20 4.45 -5.38
N ILE A 306 -16.44 3.83 -4.47
CA ILE A 306 -15.72 4.56 -3.42
C ILE A 306 -14.69 5.54 -4.01
N LEU A 307 -14.01 5.19 -5.09
CA LEU A 307 -13.13 6.13 -5.79
C LEU A 307 -13.92 7.33 -6.36
N ASP A 308 -15.08 7.07 -6.97
CA ASP A 308 -15.92 8.12 -7.56
C ASP A 308 -16.41 9.14 -6.52
N VAL A 309 -16.68 8.72 -5.28
CA VAL A 309 -17.14 9.62 -4.21
C VAL A 309 -16.00 10.26 -3.42
N THR A 310 -14.81 9.64 -3.38
CA THR A 310 -13.70 10.07 -2.53
C THR A 310 -12.70 10.96 -3.25
N VAL A 311 -12.24 10.55 -4.45
CA VAL A 311 -11.16 11.26 -5.19
C VAL A 311 -11.50 12.74 -5.48
N PRO A 312 -12.74 13.12 -5.85
CA PRO A 312 -13.08 14.54 -6.09
C PRO A 312 -12.95 15.42 -4.85
N LEU A 313 -12.97 14.86 -3.64
CA LEU A 313 -12.87 15.59 -2.37
C LEU A 313 -11.42 15.78 -1.91
N LEU A 314 -10.46 15.07 -2.51
CA LEU A 314 -9.05 15.23 -2.23
C LEU A 314 -8.45 16.40 -3.03
N PRO A 315 -7.40 17.07 -2.52
CA PRO A 315 -6.73 18.16 -3.23
C PRO A 315 -6.17 17.73 -4.58
N GLN A 316 -6.60 18.36 -5.67
CA GLN A 316 -6.19 18.04 -7.04
C GLN A 316 -4.79 18.54 -7.38
N ASP A 317 -4.23 19.44 -6.57
CA ASP A 317 -2.84 19.93 -6.63
C ASP A 317 -1.87 19.09 -5.77
N ARG A 318 -2.28 17.88 -5.43
CA ARG A 318 -1.50 16.88 -4.69
C ARG A 318 -1.71 15.50 -5.31
N PRO A 319 -0.73 14.59 -5.19
CA PRO A 319 -0.90 13.24 -5.69
C PRO A 319 -1.91 12.44 -4.88
N THR A 320 -2.71 11.63 -5.59
CA THR A 320 -3.67 10.67 -5.02
C THR A 320 -3.12 9.25 -5.19
N TYR A 321 -3.06 8.47 -4.10
CA TYR A 321 -2.52 7.13 -4.08
C TYR A 321 -3.58 6.10 -3.70
N LEU A 322 -3.83 5.09 -4.54
CA LEU A 322 -4.69 3.94 -4.23
C LEU A 322 -3.83 2.77 -3.75
N MET A 323 -3.94 2.44 -2.45
CA MET A 323 -3.07 1.48 -1.78
C MET A 323 -3.43 0.03 -2.11
N GLY A 324 -2.41 -0.78 -2.41
CA GLY A 324 -2.54 -2.24 -2.59
C GLY A 324 -3.20 -2.68 -3.89
N VAL A 325 -3.49 -1.76 -4.82
CA VAL A 325 -4.16 -2.04 -6.09
C VAL A 325 -3.18 -1.91 -7.26
N GLY A 326 -3.14 -2.80 -8.20
CA GLY A 326 -3.67 -4.14 -8.26
C GLY A 326 -3.52 -4.78 -9.63
N THR A 327 -4.60 -5.21 -10.22
CA THR A 327 -4.57 -5.75 -11.58
C THR A 327 -4.45 -4.63 -12.63
N PRO A 328 -3.99 -4.91 -13.87
CA PRO A 328 -3.99 -3.90 -14.92
C PRO A 328 -5.35 -3.25 -15.14
N ALA A 329 -6.44 -4.02 -15.07
CA ALA A 329 -7.81 -3.51 -15.20
C ALA A 329 -8.16 -2.52 -14.08
N ASN A 330 -7.88 -2.88 -12.81
CA ASN A 330 -8.14 -1.97 -11.69
C ASN A 330 -7.32 -0.68 -11.77
N ILE A 331 -6.08 -0.76 -12.26
CA ILE A 331 -5.23 0.42 -12.47
C ILE A 331 -5.85 1.34 -13.52
N LEU A 332 -6.27 0.79 -14.67
CA LEU A 332 -6.91 1.57 -15.73
C LEU A 332 -8.20 2.24 -15.25
N GLU A 333 -9.03 1.53 -14.50
CA GLU A 333 -10.26 2.08 -13.93
C GLU A 333 -9.98 3.18 -12.88
N ALA A 334 -8.96 3.01 -12.06
CA ALA A 334 -8.61 3.99 -11.03
C ALA A 334 -7.93 5.24 -11.62
N VAL A 335 -7.10 5.11 -12.66
CA VAL A 335 -6.52 6.26 -13.38
C VAL A 335 -7.62 7.11 -14.02
N GLU A 336 -8.65 6.49 -14.62
CA GLU A 336 -9.81 7.22 -15.16
C GLU A 336 -10.50 8.11 -14.11
N ARG A 337 -10.40 7.73 -12.83
CA ARG A 337 -10.96 8.44 -11.67
C ARG A 337 -10.01 9.44 -11.01
N GLY A 338 -8.81 9.60 -11.57
CA GLY A 338 -7.83 10.60 -11.12
C GLY A 338 -6.82 10.11 -10.10
N VAL A 339 -6.54 8.80 -10.02
CA VAL A 339 -5.51 8.24 -9.15
C VAL A 339 -4.14 8.33 -9.81
N ASP A 340 -3.11 8.71 -9.05
CA ASP A 340 -1.75 8.97 -9.52
C ASP A 340 -0.75 7.86 -9.15
N PHE A 341 -0.85 7.26 -7.95
CA PHE A 341 0.11 6.29 -7.42
C PHE A 341 -0.57 4.96 -7.15
N PHE A 342 0.15 3.87 -7.42
CA PHE A 342 -0.30 2.50 -7.24
C PHE A 342 0.80 1.63 -6.69
N ASP A 343 0.46 0.62 -5.92
CA ASP A 343 1.33 -0.48 -5.53
C ASP A 343 0.55 -1.79 -5.49
N CYS A 344 1.21 -2.89 -5.74
CA CYS A 344 0.67 -4.21 -5.46
C CYS A 344 1.78 -5.27 -5.46
N VAL A 345 1.64 -6.27 -4.61
CA VAL A 345 2.56 -7.42 -4.61
C VAL A 345 2.29 -8.41 -5.77
N TYR A 346 1.20 -8.24 -6.53
CA TYR A 346 0.80 -9.19 -7.57
C TYR A 346 1.86 -9.43 -8.64
N PRO A 347 2.54 -8.42 -9.21
CA PRO A 347 3.54 -8.64 -10.24
C PRO A 347 4.64 -9.59 -9.75
N SER A 348 5.24 -9.31 -8.60
CA SER A 348 6.31 -10.13 -8.05
C SER A 348 5.81 -11.47 -7.49
N ARG A 349 4.63 -11.50 -6.84
CA ARG A 349 4.01 -12.73 -6.32
C ARG A 349 3.67 -13.69 -7.46
N ASN A 350 2.96 -13.22 -8.48
CA ASN A 350 2.58 -14.03 -9.63
C ASN A 350 3.81 -14.50 -10.41
N GLY A 351 4.80 -13.63 -10.64
CA GLY A 351 6.05 -13.99 -11.33
C GLY A 351 6.79 -15.13 -10.61
N ARG A 352 6.87 -15.10 -9.28
CA ARG A 352 7.47 -16.19 -8.49
C ARG A 352 6.77 -17.55 -8.65
N HIS A 353 5.50 -17.52 -9.05
CA HIS A 353 4.69 -18.72 -9.32
C HIS A 353 4.52 -18.98 -10.81
N GLY A 354 5.39 -18.43 -11.67
CA GLY A 354 5.40 -18.67 -13.11
C GLY A 354 4.21 -18.06 -13.86
N HIS A 355 3.44 -17.18 -13.22
CA HIS A 355 2.38 -16.42 -13.86
C HIS A 355 2.91 -15.06 -14.31
N VAL A 356 2.79 -14.78 -15.61
CA VAL A 356 3.28 -13.55 -16.24
C VAL A 356 2.13 -12.78 -16.89
N TYR A 357 2.26 -11.45 -16.88
CA TYR A 357 1.31 -10.54 -17.53
C TYR A 357 1.82 -10.14 -18.90
N THR A 358 0.93 -10.11 -19.88
CA THR A 358 1.21 -9.66 -21.26
C THR A 358 0.10 -8.76 -21.75
N ALA A 359 0.27 -8.05 -22.84
CA ALA A 359 -0.78 -7.26 -23.48
C ALA A 359 -2.01 -8.11 -23.87
N GLU A 360 -1.83 -9.41 -23.99
CA GLU A 360 -2.86 -10.40 -24.29
C GLU A 360 -3.37 -11.13 -23.03
N GLY A 361 -3.21 -10.57 -21.84
CA GLY A 361 -3.64 -11.16 -20.59
C GLY A 361 -2.58 -12.04 -19.91
N LYS A 362 -3.02 -12.82 -18.91
CA LYS A 362 -2.14 -13.57 -18.02
C LYS A 362 -1.77 -14.95 -18.59
N ARG A 363 -0.51 -15.34 -18.49
CA ARG A 363 0.00 -16.66 -18.92
C ARG A 363 0.60 -17.43 -17.71
N ASN A 364 0.36 -18.75 -17.67
CA ASN A 364 1.01 -19.65 -16.72
C ASN A 364 2.11 -20.45 -17.45
N LEU A 365 3.36 -20.10 -17.21
CA LEU A 365 4.51 -20.74 -17.88
C LEU A 365 4.79 -22.18 -17.43
N PHE A 366 4.10 -22.71 -16.42
CA PHE A 366 4.14 -24.13 -16.09
C PHE A 366 3.39 -25.02 -17.09
N ASN A 367 2.51 -24.44 -17.94
CA ASN A 367 1.71 -25.21 -18.90
C ASN A 367 2.59 -25.99 -19.88
N ALA A 368 2.15 -27.21 -20.22
CA ALA A 368 2.88 -28.14 -21.11
C ALA A 368 3.09 -27.54 -22.51
N ARG A 369 2.14 -26.73 -23.03
CA ARG A 369 2.23 -26.07 -24.33
C ARG A 369 3.49 -25.21 -24.53
N TYR A 370 4.18 -24.83 -23.47
CA TYR A 370 5.42 -24.05 -23.52
C TYR A 370 6.69 -24.89 -23.46
N GLU A 371 6.59 -26.22 -23.51
CA GLU A 371 7.73 -27.13 -23.38
C GLU A 371 8.75 -26.99 -24.52
N THR A 372 8.26 -26.73 -25.72
CA THR A 372 9.06 -26.54 -26.95
C THR A 372 8.85 -25.15 -27.57
N ASP A 373 8.25 -24.19 -26.83
CA ASP A 373 7.97 -22.85 -27.33
C ASP A 373 9.23 -21.98 -27.22
N ASP A 374 9.88 -21.73 -28.36
CA ASP A 374 11.13 -20.95 -28.49
C ASP A 374 10.93 -19.43 -28.46
N ARG A 375 9.67 -18.96 -28.48
CA ARG A 375 9.32 -17.54 -28.43
C ARG A 375 9.58 -16.94 -27.05
N PRO A 376 9.76 -15.59 -26.93
CA PRO A 376 9.85 -14.90 -25.66
C PRO A 376 8.51 -14.95 -24.90
N ILE A 377 8.48 -14.55 -23.62
CA ILE A 377 7.25 -14.44 -22.84
C ILE A 377 6.20 -13.63 -23.62
N GLU A 378 6.62 -12.52 -24.22
CA GLU A 378 5.79 -11.63 -25.04
C GLU A 378 6.62 -11.11 -26.21
N GLU A 379 6.10 -11.26 -27.42
CA GLU A 379 6.75 -10.77 -28.64
C GLU A 379 6.74 -9.23 -28.65
N GLY A 380 7.82 -8.62 -29.07
CA GLY A 380 8.00 -7.18 -29.05
C GLY A 380 8.25 -6.56 -27.67
N CYS A 381 8.27 -7.37 -26.59
CA CYS A 381 8.57 -6.90 -25.25
C CYS A 381 10.06 -6.57 -25.10
N GLY A 382 10.36 -5.35 -24.62
CA GLY A 382 11.73 -4.86 -24.39
C GLY A 382 12.38 -5.30 -23.08
N CYS A 383 11.73 -6.11 -22.24
CA CYS A 383 12.28 -6.49 -20.94
C CYS A 383 13.51 -7.41 -21.08
N PRO A 384 14.42 -7.44 -20.06
CA PRO A 384 15.62 -8.29 -20.10
C PRO A 384 15.32 -9.79 -20.29
N ALA A 385 14.20 -10.28 -19.74
CA ALA A 385 13.82 -11.68 -19.88
C ALA A 385 13.41 -12.00 -21.33
N CYS A 386 12.55 -11.20 -21.95
CA CYS A 386 12.05 -11.45 -23.31
C CYS A 386 13.12 -11.26 -24.38
N ARG A 387 14.10 -10.37 -24.16
CA ARG A 387 15.21 -10.17 -25.10
C ARG A 387 16.18 -11.33 -25.20
N SER A 388 16.21 -12.21 -24.19
CA SER A 388 17.29 -13.20 -24.07
C SER A 388 16.80 -14.63 -23.90
N TYR A 389 15.55 -14.87 -23.47
CA TYR A 389 15.12 -16.20 -23.06
C TYR A 389 13.76 -16.59 -23.65
N SER A 390 13.66 -17.87 -24.03
CA SER A 390 12.43 -18.48 -24.53
C SER A 390 11.49 -18.93 -23.40
N ARG A 391 10.20 -19.08 -23.71
CA ARG A 391 9.21 -19.69 -22.81
C ARG A 391 9.62 -21.11 -22.40
N ALA A 392 10.15 -21.90 -23.33
CA ALA A 392 10.63 -23.27 -23.07
C ALA A 392 11.73 -23.28 -22.01
N TYR A 393 12.73 -22.41 -22.14
CA TYR A 393 13.81 -22.32 -21.15
C TYR A 393 13.32 -21.87 -19.79
N ILE A 394 12.50 -20.80 -19.74
CA ILE A 394 11.93 -20.30 -18.49
C ILE A 394 11.07 -21.37 -17.82
N ARG A 395 10.23 -22.11 -18.59
CA ARG A 395 9.46 -23.24 -18.07
C ARG A 395 10.37 -24.33 -17.49
N HIS A 396 11.46 -24.70 -18.18
CA HIS A 396 12.44 -25.64 -17.68
C HIS A 396 13.00 -25.20 -16.30
N LEU A 397 13.44 -23.95 -16.19
CA LEU A 397 13.95 -23.40 -14.94
C LEU A 397 12.91 -23.46 -13.81
N LEU A 398 11.66 -23.08 -14.08
CA LEU A 398 10.56 -23.13 -13.12
C LEU A 398 10.29 -24.58 -12.65
N LYS A 399 10.30 -25.55 -13.58
CA LYS A 399 10.13 -26.99 -13.27
C LYS A 399 11.31 -27.54 -12.46
N ALA A 400 12.51 -27.11 -12.79
CA ALA A 400 13.73 -27.44 -12.05
C ALA A 400 13.86 -26.71 -10.70
N LYS A 401 12.93 -25.77 -10.39
CA LYS A 401 12.95 -24.89 -9.20
C LYS A 401 14.20 -24.01 -9.12
N GLU A 402 14.78 -23.68 -10.28
CA GLU A 402 15.88 -22.73 -10.37
C GLU A 402 15.42 -21.30 -10.10
N MET A 403 16.14 -20.58 -9.25
CA MET A 403 15.79 -19.20 -8.88
C MET A 403 15.78 -18.26 -10.09
N LEU A 404 16.60 -18.54 -11.10
CA LEU A 404 16.63 -17.74 -12.33
C LEU A 404 15.27 -17.72 -13.04
N GLY A 405 14.56 -18.84 -13.10
CA GLY A 405 13.21 -18.89 -13.69
C GLY A 405 12.22 -17.94 -13.00
N MET A 406 12.24 -17.95 -11.68
CA MET A 406 11.45 -17.03 -10.85
C MET A 406 11.85 -15.57 -11.11
N ARG A 407 13.15 -15.26 -11.10
CA ARG A 407 13.67 -13.90 -11.35
C ARG A 407 13.24 -13.36 -12.71
N LEU A 408 13.35 -14.16 -13.77
CA LEU A 408 12.98 -13.75 -15.13
C LEU A 408 11.49 -13.43 -15.24
N CYS A 409 10.62 -14.23 -14.62
CA CYS A 409 9.18 -13.95 -14.58
C CYS A 409 8.86 -12.67 -13.78
N VAL A 410 9.54 -12.45 -12.65
CA VAL A 410 9.35 -11.24 -11.84
C VAL A 410 9.82 -10.00 -12.59
N LEU A 411 10.99 -10.03 -13.21
CA LEU A 411 11.52 -8.93 -14.02
C LEU A 411 10.58 -8.56 -15.16
N HIS A 412 10.05 -9.57 -15.88
CA HIS A 412 9.07 -9.34 -16.94
C HIS A 412 7.81 -8.65 -16.41
N ASN A 413 7.24 -9.14 -15.30
CA ASN A 413 6.03 -8.57 -14.73
C ASN A 413 6.24 -7.13 -14.26
N LEU A 414 7.35 -6.83 -13.57
CA LEU A 414 7.63 -5.47 -13.12
C LEU A 414 7.86 -4.52 -14.29
N TRP A 415 8.57 -4.95 -15.33
CA TRP A 415 8.73 -4.20 -16.57
C TRP A 415 7.36 -3.93 -17.23
N PHE A 416 6.50 -4.95 -17.31
CA PHE A 416 5.15 -4.83 -17.89
C PHE A 416 4.35 -3.74 -17.17
N TYR A 417 4.34 -3.73 -15.84
CA TYR A 417 3.60 -2.73 -15.08
C TYR A 417 4.19 -1.32 -15.25
N ASN A 418 5.51 -1.17 -15.19
CA ASN A 418 6.16 0.13 -15.41
C ASN A 418 5.86 0.66 -16.83
N HIS A 419 5.93 -0.21 -17.84
CA HIS A 419 5.64 0.14 -19.23
C HIS A 419 4.15 0.40 -19.50
N LEU A 420 3.25 -0.29 -18.80
CA LEU A 420 1.82 0.04 -18.82
C LEU A 420 1.60 1.49 -18.35
N MET A 421 2.27 1.91 -17.29
CA MET A 421 2.19 3.29 -16.80
C MET A 421 2.74 4.31 -17.80
N GLU A 422 3.80 3.98 -18.52
CA GLU A 422 4.32 4.84 -19.61
C GLU A 422 3.26 5.02 -20.71
N LYS A 423 2.61 3.93 -21.13
CA LYS A 423 1.54 3.97 -22.14
C LYS A 423 0.32 4.75 -21.66
N ILE A 424 -0.05 4.61 -20.39
CA ILE A 424 -1.12 5.38 -19.75
C ILE A 424 -0.81 6.88 -19.81
N ARG A 425 0.40 7.29 -19.40
CA ARG A 425 0.82 8.71 -19.45
C ARG A 425 0.76 9.27 -20.87
N ALA A 426 1.29 8.54 -21.85
CA ALA A 426 1.22 8.94 -23.25
C ALA A 426 -0.22 9.05 -23.75
N ALA A 427 -1.09 8.11 -23.41
CA ALA A 427 -2.50 8.14 -23.81
C ALA A 427 -3.25 9.35 -23.21
N ILE A 428 -2.93 9.75 -21.97
CA ILE A 428 -3.49 10.95 -21.34
C ILE A 428 -2.99 12.22 -22.07
N GLU A 429 -1.68 12.32 -22.33
CA GLU A 429 -1.08 13.47 -23.04
C GLU A 429 -1.60 13.63 -24.47
N GLU A 430 -2.10 12.56 -25.10
CA GLU A 430 -2.65 12.51 -26.46
C GLU A 430 -4.19 12.60 -26.50
N ASP A 431 -4.88 12.88 -25.37
CA ASP A 431 -6.36 12.95 -25.27
C ASP A 431 -7.09 11.69 -25.77
N ARG A 432 -6.50 10.51 -25.57
CA ARG A 432 -7.05 9.22 -26.04
C ARG A 432 -7.15 8.16 -24.95
N TYR A 433 -7.15 8.57 -23.69
CA TYR A 433 -7.12 7.63 -22.58
C TYR A 433 -8.31 6.66 -22.58
N ALA A 434 -9.53 7.16 -22.85
CA ALA A 434 -10.73 6.32 -22.88
C ALA A 434 -10.65 5.22 -23.96
N SER A 435 -10.18 5.54 -25.17
CA SER A 435 -9.98 4.54 -26.25
C SER A 435 -8.86 3.56 -25.90
N PHE A 436 -7.73 4.04 -25.38
CA PHE A 436 -6.62 3.23 -24.91
C PHE A 436 -7.04 2.22 -23.83
N LYS A 437 -7.82 2.67 -22.82
CA LYS A 437 -8.37 1.81 -21.75
C LYS A 437 -9.23 0.70 -22.39
N LYS A 438 -10.19 1.07 -23.21
CA LYS A 438 -11.11 0.13 -23.88
C LYS A 438 -10.35 -0.93 -24.68
N GLU A 439 -9.42 -0.51 -25.54
CA GLU A 439 -8.61 -1.42 -26.36
C GLU A 439 -7.75 -2.36 -25.50
N THR A 440 -7.16 -1.84 -24.44
CA THR A 440 -6.31 -2.63 -23.54
C THR A 440 -7.12 -3.70 -22.81
N LEU A 441 -8.29 -3.34 -22.27
CA LEU A 441 -9.17 -4.29 -21.58
C LEU A 441 -9.71 -5.36 -22.53
N SER A 442 -10.19 -4.98 -23.73
CA SER A 442 -10.69 -5.96 -24.72
C SER A 442 -9.62 -6.99 -25.09
N ARG A 443 -8.37 -6.58 -25.34
CA ARG A 443 -7.27 -7.53 -25.65
C ARG A 443 -6.97 -8.50 -24.50
N MET A 444 -7.10 -8.05 -23.26
CA MET A 444 -6.88 -8.91 -22.08
C MET A 444 -8.01 -9.91 -21.88
N GLU A 445 -9.28 -9.53 -22.12
CA GLU A 445 -10.48 -10.36 -21.94
C GLU A 445 -10.63 -11.41 -23.03
N GLU A 446 -10.43 -11.08 -24.30
CA GLU A 446 -10.53 -12.01 -25.43
C GLU A 446 -9.63 -13.25 -25.24
N ASN A 447 -8.47 -13.06 -24.65
CA ASN A 447 -7.51 -14.14 -24.43
C ASN A 447 -7.75 -14.92 -23.12
N ASP A 448 -8.39 -14.36 -22.11
CA ASP A 448 -8.80 -15.10 -20.91
C ASP A 448 -10.05 -15.96 -21.19
N GLY A 449 -10.95 -15.52 -22.06
CA GLY A 449 -12.08 -16.31 -22.57
C GLY A 449 -11.66 -17.49 -23.46
N ALA A 450 -10.70 -17.30 -24.36
CA ALA A 450 -10.16 -18.35 -25.23
C ALA A 450 -9.35 -19.44 -24.50
N LYS A 451 -8.99 -19.25 -23.22
CA LYS A 451 -8.27 -20.23 -22.37
C LYS A 451 -9.21 -21.13 -21.57
N ASN A 452 -10.49 -20.75 -21.48
CA ASN A 452 -11.54 -21.51 -20.76
C ASN A 452 -12.46 -22.27 -21.72
N ALA A 453 -12.28 -22.16 -23.02
CA ALA A 453 -12.91 -22.96 -24.09
C ALA A 453 -11.90 -23.97 -24.65
#